data_7f2ea8b28de75fff0c6db108c1838a64
#
_entry.id   7f2ea8b28de75fff0c6db108c1838a64
#
_cell.length_a   1.000
_cell.length_b   1.000
_cell.length_c   1.000
_cell.angle_alpha   90.00
_cell.angle_beta   90.00
_cell.angle_gamma   90.00
#
_symmetry.space_group_name_H-M   'P 1'
#
loop_
_entity.id
_entity.type
_entity.pdbx_description
1 polymer ?
#
loop_
_entity_poly.entity_id
_entity_poly.type
_entity_poly.pdbx_seq_one_letter_code
_entity_poly.pdbx_strand_id
1 'polypeptide(L)'
;MSFIPGAIKLTGPEGEPARQMAYVTATLARLKRLGVKVVVFGSGGARRVPDGFSRDEAVAQLVDFCRRIAPVARDNGITIVVEPLRKQETNIINTAREGLALVKAVDRPEIRLLVDYYHLAEEGENADIISEAGPLLAHTHIANPTGRVFPLNADESPYAGFFSNLCNIKYQGRLSIEASTKDFASEAPRALALLRNARACGAK
;
A
#
# COMPACT_ATOMS: atom_id res chain seq x y z
N MET A 1 -9.72 5.24 -6.14
CA MET A 1 -9.64 4.59 -7.48
C MET A 1 -8.56 3.52 -7.41
N SER A 2 -8.86 2.29 -7.81
CA SER A 2 -7.89 1.18 -7.73
C SER A 2 -6.98 1.12 -8.96
N PHE A 3 -5.71 0.72 -8.77
CA PHE A 3 -4.77 0.49 -9.87
C PHE A 3 -5.30 -0.57 -10.84
N ILE A 4 -5.71 -1.74 -10.34
CA ILE A 4 -6.35 -2.78 -11.15
C ILE A 4 -7.85 -2.77 -10.83
N PRO A 5 -8.73 -2.55 -11.84
CA PRO A 5 -10.18 -2.62 -11.66
C PRO A 5 -10.64 -4.03 -11.25
N GLY A 6 -11.69 -4.13 -10.45
CA GLY A 6 -12.22 -5.41 -10.00
C GLY A 6 -12.72 -6.35 -11.11
N ALA A 7 -12.96 -5.82 -12.31
CA ALA A 7 -13.30 -6.60 -13.51
C ALA A 7 -12.10 -7.33 -14.14
N ILE A 8 -10.87 -7.02 -13.71
CA ILE A 8 -9.65 -7.73 -14.12
C ILE A 8 -9.22 -8.61 -12.96
N LYS A 9 -9.60 -9.88 -12.99
CA LYS A 9 -9.28 -10.83 -11.92
C LYS A 9 -7.81 -11.20 -11.92
N LEU A 10 -7.21 -11.19 -10.73
CA LEU A 10 -5.80 -11.57 -10.51
C LEU A 10 -5.68 -12.93 -9.87
N THR A 11 -6.75 -13.41 -9.23
CA THR A 11 -6.82 -14.67 -8.48
C THR A 11 -8.00 -15.48 -8.97
N GLY A 12 -7.90 -16.79 -8.81
CA GLY A 12 -8.92 -17.74 -9.23
C GLY A 12 -8.81 -18.13 -10.70
N PRO A 13 -9.75 -18.98 -11.19
CA PRO A 13 -9.72 -19.52 -12.54
C PRO A 13 -10.06 -18.48 -13.62
N GLU A 14 -10.67 -17.36 -13.26
CA GLU A 14 -11.04 -16.28 -14.18
C GLU A 14 -9.88 -15.32 -14.49
N GLY A 15 -8.69 -15.58 -13.97
CA GLY A 15 -7.50 -14.79 -14.22
C GLY A 15 -7.05 -14.92 -15.68
N GLU A 16 -6.97 -13.79 -16.39
CA GLU A 16 -6.55 -13.70 -17.78
C GLU A 16 -5.20 -12.97 -17.90
N PRO A 17 -4.04 -13.68 -17.88
CA PRO A 17 -2.72 -13.05 -17.89
C PRO A 17 -2.50 -12.06 -19.03
N ALA A 18 -2.97 -12.35 -20.23
CA ALA A 18 -2.83 -11.46 -21.38
C ALA A 18 -3.59 -10.14 -21.18
N ARG A 19 -4.83 -10.19 -20.67
CA ARG A 19 -5.64 -9.01 -20.35
C ARG A 19 -5.04 -8.18 -19.23
N GLN A 20 -4.54 -8.84 -18.17
CA GLN A 20 -3.82 -8.20 -17.07
C GLN A 20 -2.62 -7.41 -17.59
N MET A 21 -1.79 -8.02 -18.44
CA MET A 21 -0.59 -7.40 -18.98
C MET A 21 -0.91 -6.25 -19.93
N ALA A 22 -1.88 -6.41 -20.83
CA ALA A 22 -2.31 -5.34 -21.72
C ALA A 22 -2.77 -4.10 -20.93
N TYR A 23 -3.59 -4.31 -19.89
CA TYR A 23 -4.06 -3.23 -19.04
C TYR A 23 -2.92 -2.51 -18.30
N VAL A 24 -2.02 -3.27 -17.65
CA VAL A 24 -0.90 -2.71 -16.90
C VAL A 24 0.04 -1.93 -17.82
N THR A 25 0.39 -2.48 -18.96
CA THR A 25 1.29 -1.83 -19.93
C THR A 25 0.72 -0.48 -20.37
N ALA A 26 -0.55 -0.43 -20.77
CA ALA A 26 -1.20 0.80 -21.17
C ALA A 26 -1.31 1.81 -20.03
N THR A 27 -1.61 1.34 -18.81
CA THR A 27 -1.76 2.18 -17.62
C THR A 27 -0.43 2.80 -17.21
N LEU A 28 0.63 2.00 -17.07
CA LEU A 28 1.94 2.50 -16.64
C LEU A 28 2.56 3.46 -17.67
N ALA A 29 2.35 3.22 -18.97
CA ALA A 29 2.78 4.16 -20.01
C ALA A 29 2.08 5.54 -19.90
N ARG A 30 0.79 5.57 -19.55
CA ARG A 30 0.06 6.82 -19.27
C ARG A 30 0.59 7.51 -18.03
N LEU A 31 0.79 6.76 -16.93
CA LEU A 31 1.28 7.29 -15.66
C LEU A 31 2.70 7.85 -15.78
N LYS A 32 3.57 7.21 -16.58
CA LYS A 32 4.90 7.76 -16.90
C LYS A 32 4.81 9.15 -17.52
N ARG A 33 3.90 9.37 -18.47
CA ARG A 33 3.70 10.70 -19.12
C ARG A 33 3.23 11.76 -18.13
N LEU A 34 2.54 11.36 -17.05
CA LEU A 34 2.11 12.23 -15.96
C LEU A 34 3.17 12.44 -14.89
N GLY A 35 4.37 11.86 -15.06
CA GLY A 35 5.46 11.96 -14.09
C GLY A 35 5.28 11.12 -12.83
N VAL A 36 4.33 10.17 -12.80
CA VAL A 36 4.08 9.29 -11.65
C VAL A 36 5.29 8.38 -11.42
N LYS A 37 5.73 8.27 -10.16
CA LYS A 37 6.86 7.42 -9.75
C LYS A 37 6.45 6.25 -8.87
N VAL A 38 5.30 6.35 -8.20
CA VAL A 38 4.79 5.31 -7.29
C VAL A 38 3.34 5.03 -7.64
N VAL A 39 2.99 3.75 -7.73
CA VAL A 39 1.62 3.27 -7.97
C VAL A 39 1.21 2.34 -6.84
N VAL A 40 0.09 2.66 -6.19
CA VAL A 40 -0.45 1.86 -5.09
C VAL A 40 -1.23 0.67 -5.63
N PHE A 41 -0.83 -0.54 -5.22
CA PHE A 41 -1.51 -1.79 -5.54
C PHE A 41 -2.27 -2.32 -4.31
N GLY A 42 -3.37 -1.66 -3.96
CA GLY A 42 -4.40 -2.16 -3.05
C GLY A 42 -5.36 -3.10 -3.78
N SER A 43 -6.16 -2.56 -4.71
CA SER A 43 -6.97 -3.30 -5.71
C SER A 43 -7.74 -4.50 -5.14
N GLY A 44 -8.40 -4.34 -3.98
CA GLY A 44 -9.03 -5.43 -3.22
C GLY A 44 -10.00 -6.28 -4.04
N GLY A 45 -10.82 -5.67 -4.91
CA GLY A 45 -11.77 -6.38 -5.76
C GLY A 45 -11.14 -7.22 -6.88
N ALA A 46 -9.94 -6.81 -7.38
CA ALA A 46 -9.22 -7.54 -8.41
C ALA A 46 -8.51 -8.78 -7.85
N ARG A 47 -7.99 -8.68 -6.60
CA ARG A 47 -7.22 -9.75 -5.94
C ARG A 47 -8.04 -10.62 -4.99
N ARG A 48 -9.36 -10.37 -4.85
CA ARG A 48 -10.23 -11.18 -3.99
C ARG A 48 -10.24 -12.62 -4.44
N VAL A 49 -9.96 -13.52 -3.51
CA VAL A 49 -10.00 -14.97 -3.73
C VAL A 49 -11.46 -15.40 -3.89
N PRO A 50 -11.82 -16.10 -4.99
CA PRO A 50 -13.17 -16.65 -5.14
C PRO A 50 -13.49 -17.71 -4.07
N ASP A 51 -14.77 -17.87 -3.74
CA ASP A 51 -15.21 -18.89 -2.80
C ASP A 51 -14.79 -20.29 -3.27
N GLY A 52 -14.26 -21.08 -2.34
CA GLY A 52 -13.76 -22.42 -2.61
C GLY A 52 -12.41 -22.51 -3.35
N PHE A 53 -11.83 -21.39 -3.78
CA PHE A 53 -10.50 -21.39 -4.39
C PHE A 53 -9.39 -21.38 -3.33
N SER A 54 -8.28 -22.10 -3.60
CA SER A 54 -7.14 -22.18 -2.69
C SER A 54 -6.51 -20.82 -2.45
N ARG A 55 -6.36 -20.42 -1.16
CA ARG A 55 -5.65 -19.19 -0.79
C ARG A 55 -4.18 -19.22 -1.20
N ASP A 56 -3.52 -20.38 -1.07
CA ASP A 56 -2.11 -20.54 -1.43
C ASP A 56 -1.90 -20.41 -2.93
N GLU A 57 -2.79 -20.99 -3.73
CA GLU A 57 -2.79 -20.79 -5.19
C GLU A 57 -3.04 -19.33 -5.55
N ALA A 58 -3.95 -18.66 -4.87
CA ALA A 58 -4.21 -17.23 -5.09
C ALA A 58 -2.98 -16.37 -4.76
N VAL A 59 -2.25 -16.68 -3.67
CA VAL A 59 -0.97 -16.02 -3.35
C VAL A 59 0.05 -16.27 -4.45
N ALA A 60 0.18 -17.50 -4.94
CA ALA A 60 1.10 -17.84 -6.03
C ALA A 60 0.74 -17.06 -7.33
N GLN A 61 -0.54 -16.92 -7.65
CA GLN A 61 -1.01 -16.11 -8.78
C GLN A 61 -0.66 -14.62 -8.62
N LEU A 62 -0.76 -14.06 -7.39
CA LEU A 62 -0.35 -12.68 -7.12
C LEU A 62 1.17 -12.49 -7.25
N VAL A 63 1.96 -13.46 -6.78
CA VAL A 63 3.43 -13.44 -6.97
C VAL A 63 3.78 -13.46 -8.45
N ASP A 64 3.17 -14.36 -9.22
CA ASP A 64 3.38 -14.45 -10.67
C ASP A 64 2.97 -13.16 -11.39
N PHE A 65 1.79 -12.63 -11.06
CA PHE A 65 1.33 -11.34 -11.60
C PHE A 65 2.35 -10.22 -11.33
N CYS A 66 2.79 -10.06 -10.08
CA CYS A 66 3.77 -9.05 -9.70
C CYS A 66 5.12 -9.24 -10.44
N ARG A 67 5.57 -10.47 -10.61
CA ARG A 67 6.80 -10.78 -11.38
C ARG A 67 6.67 -10.40 -12.84
N ARG A 68 5.51 -10.64 -13.45
CA ARG A 68 5.25 -10.29 -14.87
C ARG A 68 5.18 -8.78 -15.10
N ILE A 69 4.61 -8.02 -14.16
CA ILE A 69 4.48 -6.56 -14.32
C ILE A 69 5.73 -5.79 -13.91
N ALA A 70 6.65 -6.38 -13.15
CA ALA A 70 7.87 -5.70 -12.68
C ALA A 70 8.75 -5.15 -13.82
N PRO A 71 9.03 -5.89 -14.92
CA PRO A 71 9.76 -5.33 -16.06
C PRO A 71 9.06 -4.12 -16.69
N VAL A 72 7.72 -4.16 -16.79
CA VAL A 72 6.94 -3.02 -17.32
C VAL A 72 7.06 -1.81 -16.40
N ALA A 73 7.03 -2.02 -15.08
CA ALA A 73 7.21 -0.95 -14.10
C ALA A 73 8.62 -0.34 -14.21
N ARG A 74 9.66 -1.17 -14.33
CA ARG A 74 11.05 -0.74 -14.54
C ARG A 74 11.20 0.15 -15.79
N ASP A 75 10.70 -0.30 -16.93
CA ASP A 75 10.82 0.39 -18.21
C ASP A 75 10.06 1.74 -18.22
N ASN A 76 9.11 1.89 -17.30
CA ASN A 76 8.39 3.14 -17.06
C ASN A 76 8.96 3.97 -15.90
N GLY A 77 9.97 3.50 -15.17
CA GLY A 77 10.56 4.17 -14.01
C GLY A 77 9.56 4.34 -12.85
N ILE A 78 8.70 3.34 -12.65
CA ILE A 78 7.63 3.33 -11.65
C ILE A 78 7.90 2.22 -10.63
N THR A 79 7.73 2.52 -9.35
CA THR A 79 7.65 1.54 -8.27
C THR A 79 6.19 1.23 -7.97
N ILE A 80 5.84 -0.05 -7.94
CA ILE A 80 4.52 -0.52 -7.54
C ILE A 80 4.60 -0.93 -6.07
N VAL A 81 3.75 -0.36 -5.24
CA VAL A 81 3.74 -0.62 -3.81
C VAL A 81 2.51 -1.45 -3.43
N VAL A 82 2.74 -2.66 -2.94
CA VAL A 82 1.68 -3.56 -2.46
C VAL A 82 1.14 -2.99 -1.17
N GLU A 83 -0.15 -2.73 -1.14
CA GLU A 83 -0.88 -2.26 0.02
C GLU A 83 -1.76 -3.37 0.58
N PRO A 84 -1.47 -3.87 1.77
CA PRO A 84 -2.38 -4.72 2.53
C PRO A 84 -3.65 -3.95 2.89
N LEU A 85 -4.81 -4.58 2.75
CA LEU A 85 -6.11 -3.97 3.04
C LEU A 85 -6.83 -4.77 4.12
N ARG A 86 -7.53 -4.12 5.02
CA ARG A 86 -8.34 -4.77 6.06
C ARG A 86 -9.31 -5.80 5.49
N LYS A 87 -9.71 -6.78 6.30
CA LYS A 87 -10.56 -7.92 5.89
C LYS A 87 -11.91 -7.52 5.32
N GLN A 88 -12.45 -6.36 5.71
CA GLN A 88 -13.70 -5.85 5.15
C GLN A 88 -13.57 -5.46 3.65
N GLU A 89 -12.37 -5.15 3.19
CA GLU A 89 -12.15 -4.71 1.80
C GLU A 89 -11.73 -5.85 0.87
N THR A 90 -11.00 -6.85 1.40
CA THR A 90 -10.58 -8.03 0.63
C THR A 90 -10.34 -9.21 1.56
N ASN A 91 -10.18 -10.43 1.02
CA ASN A 91 -9.93 -11.65 1.80
C ASN A 91 -8.51 -12.22 1.63
N ILE A 92 -7.57 -11.39 1.11
CA ILE A 92 -6.17 -11.80 0.88
C ILE A 92 -5.24 -10.60 1.03
N ILE A 93 -4.03 -10.83 1.57
CA ILE A 93 -3.05 -9.79 1.89
C ILE A 93 -3.69 -8.71 2.78
N ASN A 94 -4.08 -9.15 3.96
CA ASN A 94 -4.80 -8.31 4.92
C ASN A 94 -3.89 -7.66 5.96
N THR A 95 -2.69 -8.21 6.19
CA THR A 95 -1.72 -7.66 7.12
C THR A 95 -0.47 -7.16 6.39
N ALA A 96 0.23 -6.18 6.96
CA ALA A 96 1.50 -5.72 6.43
C ALA A 96 2.55 -6.84 6.41
N ARG A 97 2.46 -7.80 7.34
CA ARG A 97 3.27 -9.03 7.35
C ARG A 97 2.99 -9.91 6.13
N GLU A 98 1.74 -10.10 5.74
CA GLU A 98 1.39 -10.81 4.49
C GLU A 98 1.89 -10.06 3.25
N GLY A 99 1.75 -8.73 3.24
CA GLY A 99 2.28 -7.88 2.18
C GLY A 99 3.80 -7.96 2.06
N LEU A 100 4.52 -7.95 3.17
CA LEU A 100 5.97 -8.12 3.21
C LEU A 100 6.40 -9.51 2.70
N ALA A 101 5.67 -10.55 3.09
CA ALA A 101 5.92 -11.90 2.60
C ALA A 101 5.74 -11.99 1.07
N LEU A 102 4.66 -11.38 0.54
CA LEU A 102 4.43 -11.30 -0.91
C LEU A 102 5.58 -10.56 -1.62
N VAL A 103 5.98 -9.38 -1.14
CA VAL A 103 7.07 -8.61 -1.74
C VAL A 103 8.39 -9.38 -1.74
N LYS A 104 8.72 -10.06 -0.64
CA LYS A 104 9.89 -10.95 -0.56
C LYS A 104 9.80 -12.11 -1.53
N ALA A 105 8.64 -12.76 -1.66
CA ALA A 105 8.43 -13.85 -2.61
C ALA A 105 8.53 -13.40 -4.07
N VAL A 106 8.07 -12.19 -4.40
CA VAL A 106 8.20 -11.61 -5.74
C VAL A 106 9.66 -11.36 -6.11
N ASP A 107 10.45 -10.85 -5.18
CA ASP A 107 11.88 -10.57 -5.32
C ASP A 107 12.20 -9.75 -6.59
N ARG A 108 11.59 -8.57 -6.69
CA ARG A 108 11.83 -7.59 -7.77
C ARG A 108 11.96 -6.19 -7.18
N PRO A 109 12.95 -5.39 -7.60
CA PRO A 109 13.19 -4.05 -7.05
C PRO A 109 12.04 -3.07 -7.34
N GLU A 110 11.23 -3.31 -8.35
CA GLU A 110 10.09 -2.49 -8.72
C GLU A 110 8.84 -2.74 -7.86
N ILE A 111 8.82 -3.86 -7.13
CA ILE A 111 7.69 -4.26 -6.27
C ILE A 111 8.10 -4.09 -4.82
N ARG A 112 7.44 -3.18 -4.13
CA ARG A 112 7.76 -2.78 -2.75
C ARG A 112 6.51 -2.84 -1.88
N LEU A 113 6.69 -2.61 -0.58
CA LEU A 113 5.60 -2.57 0.39
C LEU A 113 5.11 -1.14 0.59
N LEU A 114 3.81 -0.99 0.76
CA LEU A 114 3.16 0.13 1.39
C LEU A 114 2.59 -0.31 2.73
N VAL A 115 2.78 0.49 3.76
CA VAL A 115 2.12 0.31 5.06
C VAL A 115 1.18 1.49 5.28
N ASP A 116 -0.11 1.20 5.42
CA ASP A 116 -1.13 2.17 5.82
C ASP A 116 -1.44 2.00 7.31
N TYR A 117 -1.24 3.07 8.09
CA TYR A 117 -1.57 3.07 9.52
C TYR A 117 -3.03 2.72 9.79
N TYR A 118 -3.95 3.16 8.92
CA TYR A 118 -5.37 2.81 9.06
C TYR A 118 -5.58 1.30 9.03
N HIS A 119 -5.01 0.61 8.05
CA HIS A 119 -5.16 -0.83 7.92
C HIS A 119 -4.42 -1.60 9.03
N LEU A 120 -3.25 -1.11 9.50
CA LEU A 120 -2.58 -1.67 10.67
C LEU A 120 -3.49 -1.63 11.91
N ALA A 121 -4.12 -0.49 12.17
CA ALA A 121 -4.99 -0.30 13.34
C ALA A 121 -6.25 -1.17 13.25
N GLU A 122 -6.88 -1.25 12.08
CA GLU A 122 -8.10 -2.05 11.84
C GLU A 122 -7.86 -3.57 12.00
N GLU A 123 -6.66 -4.05 11.64
CA GLU A 123 -6.28 -5.46 11.80
C GLU A 123 -5.55 -5.75 13.13
N GLY A 124 -5.37 -4.73 13.99
CA GLY A 124 -4.66 -4.87 15.27
C GLY A 124 -3.20 -5.27 15.11
N GLU A 125 -2.57 -4.88 14.00
CA GLU A 125 -1.18 -5.25 13.70
C GLU A 125 -0.20 -4.24 14.33
N ASN A 126 0.93 -4.75 14.85
CA ASN A 126 1.96 -3.91 15.44
C ASN A 126 2.76 -3.16 14.36
N ALA A 127 3.06 -1.89 14.60
CA ALA A 127 3.86 -1.05 13.72
C ALA A 127 5.34 -1.50 13.60
N ASP A 128 5.81 -2.45 14.39
CA ASP A 128 7.15 -3.03 14.30
C ASP A 128 7.43 -3.67 12.93
N ILE A 129 6.37 -4.07 12.22
CA ILE A 129 6.46 -4.53 10.82
C ILE A 129 7.16 -3.52 9.90
N ILE A 130 7.12 -2.23 10.21
CA ILE A 130 7.83 -1.18 9.48
C ILE A 130 9.34 -1.40 9.60
N SER A 131 9.84 -1.69 10.81
CA SER A 131 11.25 -2.00 11.05
C SER A 131 11.66 -3.31 10.37
N GLU A 132 10.80 -4.32 10.38
CA GLU A 132 11.03 -5.60 9.70
C GLU A 132 11.08 -5.45 8.16
N ALA A 133 10.28 -4.55 7.60
CA ALA A 133 10.24 -4.27 6.18
C ALA A 133 11.51 -3.53 5.72
N GLY A 134 12.03 -2.62 6.54
CA GLY A 134 13.26 -1.90 6.26
C GLY A 134 13.27 -1.27 4.86
N PRO A 135 14.26 -1.59 3.99
CA PRO A 135 14.38 -1.00 2.66
C PRO A 135 13.30 -1.47 1.66
N LEU A 136 12.48 -2.45 2.02
CA LEU A 136 11.36 -2.88 1.19
C LEU A 136 10.14 -1.96 1.33
N LEU A 137 10.08 -1.11 2.37
CA LEU A 137 9.05 -0.10 2.53
C LEU A 137 9.33 1.09 1.61
N ALA A 138 8.43 1.38 0.66
CA ALA A 138 8.61 2.47 -0.30
C ALA A 138 7.54 3.56 -0.23
N HIS A 139 6.41 3.30 0.42
CA HIS A 139 5.35 4.28 0.64
C HIS A 139 4.61 4.02 1.93
N THR A 140 4.00 5.07 2.49
CA THR A 140 3.15 4.94 3.68
C THR A 140 1.90 5.79 3.54
N HIS A 141 0.79 5.26 4.05
CA HIS A 141 -0.46 5.99 4.22
C HIS A 141 -0.79 6.18 5.70
N ILE A 142 -1.60 7.20 6.00
CA ILE A 142 -2.13 7.43 7.32
C ILE A 142 -3.53 8.04 7.25
N ALA A 143 -4.39 7.58 8.14
CA ALA A 143 -5.64 8.22 8.53
C ALA A 143 -5.86 8.05 10.04
N ASN A 144 -6.73 8.84 10.63
CA ASN A 144 -7.32 8.50 11.93
C ASN A 144 -8.19 7.25 11.73
N PRO A 145 -7.96 6.13 12.45
CA PRO A 145 -8.74 4.91 12.29
C PRO A 145 -10.23 5.12 12.57
N THR A 146 -10.56 5.97 13.52
CA THR A 146 -11.96 6.32 13.81
C THR A 146 -12.54 7.16 12.67
N GLY A 147 -13.30 6.52 11.79
CA GLY A 147 -13.99 7.14 10.67
C GLY A 147 -13.15 7.34 9.41
N ARG A 148 -11.88 6.90 9.39
CA ARG A 148 -10.94 7.09 8.27
C ARG A 148 -10.88 8.54 7.81
N VAL A 149 -10.66 9.44 8.77
CA VAL A 149 -10.61 10.89 8.57
C VAL A 149 -9.17 11.42 8.70
N PHE A 150 -8.96 12.71 8.37
CA PHE A 150 -7.66 13.34 8.54
C PHE A 150 -7.17 13.23 9.99
N PRO A 151 -5.89 12.88 10.22
CA PRO A 151 -5.29 12.89 11.56
C PRO A 151 -5.00 14.33 11.97
N LEU A 152 -5.71 14.84 12.98
CA LEU A 152 -5.65 16.26 13.35
C LEU A 152 -4.92 16.50 14.68
N ASN A 153 -4.87 15.50 15.58
CA ASN A 153 -4.20 15.58 16.86
C ASN A 153 -3.39 14.30 17.13
N ALA A 154 -2.29 14.44 17.90
CA ALA A 154 -1.37 13.33 18.15
C ALA A 154 -1.94 12.24 19.10
N ASP A 155 -2.95 12.58 19.88
CA ASP A 155 -3.61 11.71 20.87
C ASP A 155 -4.87 11.02 20.38
N GLU A 156 -5.29 11.28 19.15
CA GLU A 156 -6.47 10.62 18.53
C GLU A 156 -6.28 9.12 18.32
N SER A 157 -5.04 8.67 18.22
CA SER A 157 -4.66 7.27 18.03
C SER A 157 -3.20 7.05 18.43
N PRO A 158 -2.76 5.84 18.77
CA PRO A 158 -1.38 5.56 19.17
C PRO A 158 -0.38 5.63 18.00
N TYR A 159 -0.30 6.79 17.34
CA TYR A 159 0.59 7.03 16.20
C TYR A 159 2.10 6.90 16.53
N ALA A 160 2.47 7.05 17.82
CA ALA A 160 3.87 7.11 18.23
C ALA A 160 4.71 5.92 17.76
N GLY A 161 4.18 4.70 17.86
CA GLY A 161 4.87 3.49 17.38
C GLY A 161 5.12 3.50 15.87
N PHE A 162 4.14 3.96 15.09
CA PHE A 162 4.27 4.08 13.63
C PHE A 162 5.40 5.07 13.27
N PHE A 163 5.39 6.27 13.84
CA PHE A 163 6.41 7.27 13.55
C PHE A 163 7.79 6.87 14.07
N SER A 164 7.88 6.27 15.27
CA SER A 164 9.15 5.80 15.84
C SER A 164 9.81 4.75 14.92
N ASN A 165 9.03 3.81 14.40
CA ASN A 165 9.56 2.79 13.49
C ASN A 165 10.01 3.40 12.15
N LEU A 166 9.29 4.38 11.60
CA LEU A 166 9.73 5.12 10.41
C LEU A 166 11.05 5.86 10.65
N CYS A 167 11.21 6.45 11.84
CA CYS A 167 12.46 7.09 12.26
C CYS A 167 13.61 6.09 12.36
N ASN A 168 13.38 4.95 13.03
CA ASN A 168 14.39 3.91 13.22
C ASN A 168 14.99 3.41 11.90
N ILE A 169 14.19 3.23 10.87
CA ILE A 169 14.66 2.82 9.54
C ILE A 169 15.13 3.99 8.67
N LYS A 170 15.15 5.23 9.20
CA LYS A 170 15.50 6.46 8.48
C LYS A 170 14.69 6.62 7.19
N TYR A 171 13.39 6.37 7.26
CA TYR A 171 12.51 6.39 6.11
C TYR A 171 12.49 7.75 5.41
N GLN A 172 12.83 7.78 4.12
CA GLN A 172 12.87 8.99 3.28
C GLN A 172 11.72 9.06 2.26
N GLY A 173 10.85 8.04 2.23
CA GLY A 173 9.70 8.00 1.34
C GLY A 173 8.61 9.00 1.71
N ARG A 174 7.54 9.03 0.93
CA ARG A 174 6.38 9.87 1.18
C ARG A 174 5.46 9.22 2.22
N LEU A 175 4.84 10.07 3.02
CA LEU A 175 3.69 9.73 3.87
C LEU A 175 2.49 10.52 3.33
N SER A 176 1.48 9.81 2.85
CA SER A 176 0.27 10.41 2.28
C SER A 176 -0.91 10.23 3.25
N ILE A 177 -1.74 11.24 3.38
CA ILE A 177 -3.02 11.12 4.07
C ILE A 177 -4.01 10.50 3.08
N GLU A 178 -4.50 9.29 3.36
CA GLU A 178 -5.56 8.63 2.61
C GLU A 178 -6.83 8.56 3.47
N ALA A 179 -7.59 9.65 3.47
CA ALA A 179 -8.68 9.85 4.40
C ALA A 179 -9.74 10.78 3.83
N SER A 180 -10.92 10.77 4.44
CA SER A 180 -11.96 11.77 4.19
C SER A 180 -11.76 13.00 5.07
N THR A 181 -12.33 14.13 4.63
CA THR A 181 -12.36 15.39 5.39
C THR A 181 -13.69 16.09 5.16
N LYS A 182 -14.16 16.82 6.17
CA LYS A 182 -15.35 17.66 6.05
C LYS A 182 -15.01 19.07 5.60
N ASP A 183 -13.81 19.54 5.90
CA ASP A 183 -13.32 20.88 5.54
C ASP A 183 -11.82 20.80 5.19
N PHE A 184 -11.55 20.56 3.93
CA PHE A 184 -10.18 20.42 3.43
C PHE A 184 -9.33 21.65 3.69
N ALA A 185 -9.91 22.85 3.58
CA ALA A 185 -9.16 24.09 3.71
C ALA A 185 -8.62 24.30 5.13
N SER A 186 -9.39 23.94 6.15
CA SER A 186 -8.98 24.07 7.55
C SER A 186 -8.21 22.86 8.07
N GLU A 187 -8.60 21.63 7.65
CA GLU A 187 -8.04 20.39 8.18
C GLU A 187 -6.69 20.03 7.56
N ALA A 188 -6.49 20.25 6.26
CA ALA A 188 -5.25 19.84 5.59
C ALA A 188 -3.98 20.53 6.16
N PRO A 189 -3.95 21.86 6.43
CA PRO A 189 -2.78 22.47 7.07
C PRO A 189 -2.48 21.89 8.46
N ARG A 190 -3.52 21.60 9.26
CA ARG A 190 -3.39 21.01 10.61
C ARG A 190 -2.81 19.59 10.54
N ALA A 191 -3.37 18.74 9.67
CA ALA A 191 -2.88 17.38 9.48
C ALA A 191 -1.42 17.38 8.98
N LEU A 192 -1.07 18.26 8.03
CA LEU A 192 0.32 18.40 7.58
C LEU A 192 1.27 18.86 8.69
N ALA A 193 0.83 19.77 9.56
CA ALA A 193 1.62 20.20 10.72
C ALA A 193 1.88 19.04 11.67
N LEU A 194 0.83 18.24 11.99
CA LEU A 194 0.98 17.02 12.80
C LEU A 194 2.03 16.08 12.21
N LEU A 195 1.92 15.75 10.91
CA LEU A 195 2.83 14.81 10.25
C LEU A 195 4.27 15.33 10.20
N ARG A 196 4.47 16.62 9.98
CA ARG A 196 5.81 17.24 10.01
C ARG A 196 6.44 17.15 11.38
N ASN A 197 5.69 17.47 12.41
CA ASN A 197 6.17 17.40 13.81
C ASN A 197 6.49 15.95 14.22
N ALA A 198 5.63 15.00 13.86
CA ALA A 198 5.83 13.60 14.17
C ALA A 198 7.02 12.96 13.41
N ARG A 199 7.34 13.45 12.19
CA ARG A 199 8.52 13.02 11.40
C ARG A 199 9.82 13.71 11.81
N ALA A 200 9.78 14.72 12.63
CA ALA A 200 10.99 15.35 13.15
C ALA A 200 11.70 14.38 14.12
N CYS A 201 12.33 13.35 13.57
CA CYS A 201 13.04 12.30 14.31
C CYS A 201 14.15 12.92 15.15
N GLY A 202 13.89 13.13 16.46
CA GLY A 202 14.96 13.45 17.41
C GLY A 202 15.56 14.86 17.31
N ALA A 203 14.85 15.82 16.73
CA ALA A 203 15.16 17.22 16.96
C ALA A 203 14.70 17.59 18.41
N LYS A 204 15.49 17.16 19.40
CA LYS A 204 15.55 17.73 20.75
C LYS A 204 16.85 18.49 20.88
#